data_b1d2e829fb040b05f682d11ca171c7fd
#
_entry.id   b1d2e829fb040b05f682d11ca171c7fd
#
_cell.length_a   1.000
_cell.length_b   1.000
_cell.length_c   1.000
_cell.angle_alpha   90.00
_cell.angle_beta   90.00
_cell.angle_gamma   90.00
#
_symmetry.space_group_name_H-M   'P 1'
#
loop_
_entity.id
_entity.type
_entity.pdbx_description
1 polymer ?
#
loop_
_entity_poly.entity_id
_entity_poly.type
_entity_poly.pdbx_seq_one_letter_code
_entity_poly.pdbx_strand_id
1 'polypeptide(L)'
;MNKFLKKIIGDIEDKKEWNAMEARAKALPHDYRVIYNEIKQYLWSGAGPLDSSTDIFKGLLELFEEGVANNKPVLKITGNDVAAFCDELVRGEKTYAEHLRGKLNRDIAKKLGK
;
A
#
# COMPACT_ATOMS: atom_id res chain seq x y z
N MET A 1 -7.63 30.48 -4.04
CA MET A 1 -6.46 29.96 -3.39
C MET A 1 -5.50 29.34 -4.37
N ASN A 2 -4.24 29.61 -4.21
CA ASN A 2 -3.29 29.19 -5.20
C ASN A 2 -2.90 27.72 -5.05
N LYS A 3 -2.45 27.13 -6.14
CA LYS A 3 -2.05 25.73 -6.22
C LYS A 3 -0.85 25.41 -5.31
N PHE A 4 -0.05 26.44 -5.02
CA PHE A 4 1.16 26.28 -4.21
C PHE A 4 0.84 25.90 -2.77
N LEU A 5 -0.12 26.57 -2.15
CA LEU A 5 -0.53 26.26 -0.78
C LEU A 5 -1.16 24.88 -0.67
N LYS A 6 -1.99 24.52 -1.65
CA LYS A 6 -2.61 23.20 -1.68
C LYS A 6 -1.58 22.10 -1.79
N LYS A 7 -0.54 22.30 -2.61
CA LYS A 7 0.53 21.33 -2.77
C LYS A 7 1.34 21.17 -1.49
N ILE A 8 1.64 22.28 -0.80
CA ILE A 8 2.38 22.23 0.46
C ILE A 8 1.62 21.47 1.53
N ILE A 9 0.31 21.71 1.65
CA ILE A 9 -0.53 21.02 2.62
C ILE A 9 -0.59 19.54 2.32
N GLY A 10 -0.77 19.16 1.04
CA GLY A 10 -0.76 17.78 0.63
C GLY A 10 0.55 17.08 0.93
N ASP A 11 1.68 17.72 0.63
CA ASP A 11 3.00 17.17 0.90
C ASP A 11 3.23 16.95 2.40
N ILE A 12 2.74 17.85 3.26
CA ILE A 12 2.87 17.71 4.70
C ILE A 12 2.05 16.53 5.21
N GLU A 13 0.82 16.37 4.73
CA GLU A 13 -0.04 15.25 5.11
C GLU A 13 0.54 13.92 4.66
N ASP A 14 1.04 13.85 3.44
CA ASP A 14 1.69 12.65 2.91
C ASP A 14 2.92 12.30 3.74
N LYS A 15 3.68 13.28 4.14
CA LYS A 15 4.87 13.09 4.97
C LYS A 15 4.51 12.55 6.35
N LYS A 16 3.47 13.09 6.97
CA LYS A 16 3.00 12.62 8.27
C LYS A 16 2.54 11.17 8.21
N GLU A 17 1.78 10.84 7.18
CA GLU A 17 1.29 9.50 6.96
C GLU A 17 2.45 8.54 6.76
N TRP A 18 3.40 8.91 5.92
CA TRP A 18 4.59 8.11 5.66
C TRP A 18 5.41 7.88 6.93
N ASN A 19 5.62 8.95 7.72
CA ASN A 19 6.36 8.84 8.97
C ASN A 19 5.66 7.94 9.97
N ALA A 20 4.34 7.99 10.04
CA ALA A 20 3.56 7.10 10.91
C ALA A 20 3.72 5.64 10.49
N MET A 21 3.70 5.36 9.20
CA MET A 21 3.92 4.02 8.67
C MET A 21 5.33 3.52 8.97
N GLU A 22 6.33 4.37 8.81
CA GLU A 22 7.71 4.01 9.12
C GLU A 22 7.89 3.68 10.60
N ALA A 23 7.21 4.41 11.48
CA ALA A 23 7.24 4.13 12.91
C ALA A 23 6.61 2.77 13.22
N ARG A 24 5.49 2.44 12.56
CA ARG A 24 4.84 1.13 12.72
C ARG A 24 5.76 0.01 12.24
N ALA A 25 6.41 0.22 11.10
CA ALA A 25 7.34 -0.76 10.54
C ALA A 25 8.53 -1.02 11.48
N LYS A 26 9.06 0.04 12.09
CA LYS A 26 10.18 -0.08 13.05
C LYS A 26 9.77 -0.84 14.31
N ALA A 27 8.50 -0.82 14.66
CA ALA A 27 8.00 -1.54 15.82
C ALA A 27 7.79 -3.04 15.58
N LEU A 28 7.88 -3.50 14.33
CA LEU A 28 7.75 -4.92 14.00
C LEU A 28 8.95 -5.71 14.53
N PRO A 29 8.75 -7.00 14.87
CA PRO A 29 9.87 -7.87 15.19
C PRO A 29 10.89 -7.96 14.06
N HIS A 30 12.11 -8.35 14.39
CA HIS A 30 13.25 -8.35 13.45
C HIS A 30 12.95 -8.97 12.09
N ASP A 31 12.43 -10.19 12.07
CA ASP A 31 12.20 -10.89 10.80
C ASP A 31 11.14 -10.19 9.95
N TYR A 32 10.10 -9.67 10.59
CA TYR A 32 9.08 -8.88 9.91
C TYR A 32 9.66 -7.59 9.33
N ARG A 33 10.54 -6.92 10.08
CA ARG A 33 11.18 -5.69 9.61
C ARG A 33 12.07 -5.94 8.39
N VAL A 34 12.83 -7.03 8.42
CA VAL A 34 13.71 -7.39 7.30
C VAL A 34 12.88 -7.61 6.04
N ILE A 35 11.83 -8.41 6.15
CA ILE A 35 10.98 -8.71 5.00
C ILE A 35 10.25 -7.44 4.52
N TYR A 36 9.73 -6.63 5.45
CA TYR A 36 9.06 -5.39 5.09
C TYR A 36 9.98 -4.46 4.30
N ASN A 37 11.22 -4.29 4.76
CA ASN A 37 12.18 -3.41 4.08
C ASN A 37 12.56 -3.94 2.71
N GLU A 38 12.72 -5.25 2.56
CA GLU A 38 13.03 -5.85 1.27
C GLU A 38 11.87 -5.71 0.29
N ILE A 39 10.64 -5.88 0.75
CA ILE A 39 9.44 -5.67 -0.07
C ILE A 39 9.37 -4.21 -0.52
N LYS A 40 9.64 -3.28 0.40
CA LYS A 40 9.63 -1.86 0.09
C LYS A 40 10.62 -1.53 -1.04
N GLN A 41 11.84 -2.05 -0.95
CA GLN A 41 12.85 -1.85 -1.99
C GLN A 41 12.43 -2.48 -3.32
N TYR A 42 11.87 -3.68 -3.27
CA TYR A 42 11.42 -4.38 -4.47
C TYR A 42 10.33 -3.58 -5.20
N LEU A 43 9.35 -3.09 -4.47
CA LEU A 43 8.26 -2.33 -5.06
C LEU A 43 8.73 -0.98 -5.61
N TRP A 44 9.70 -0.34 -4.94
CA TRP A 44 10.24 0.93 -5.41
C TRP A 44 11.21 0.79 -6.57
N SER A 45 11.78 -0.39 -6.80
CA SER A 45 12.71 -0.61 -7.90
C SER A 45 12.03 -0.87 -9.24
N GLY A 46 10.72 -0.74 -9.30
CA GLY A 46 9.98 -0.84 -10.55
C GLY A 46 8.91 -1.92 -10.58
N ALA A 47 8.85 -2.76 -9.55
CA ALA A 47 7.84 -3.83 -9.49
C ALA A 47 6.48 -3.31 -9.01
N GLY A 48 6.46 -2.15 -8.36
CA GLY A 48 5.23 -1.56 -7.84
C GLY A 48 4.51 -0.69 -8.86
N PRO A 49 3.28 -0.29 -8.57
CA PRO A 49 2.55 0.62 -9.45
C PRO A 49 3.19 2.01 -9.47
N LEU A 50 3.04 2.72 -10.58
CA LEU A 50 3.61 4.05 -10.76
C LEU A 50 3.11 5.05 -9.72
N ASP A 51 1.87 4.88 -9.30
CA ASP A 51 1.24 5.75 -8.30
C ASP A 51 1.49 5.26 -6.89
N SER A 52 2.60 4.63 -6.63
CA SER A 52 2.95 3.93 -5.39
C SER A 52 2.12 4.45 -4.24
N SER A 53 0.96 3.93 -4.11
CA SER A 53 0.08 4.41 -3.09
C SER A 53 0.55 3.86 -1.76
N THR A 54 0.47 4.73 -0.76
CA THR A 54 0.66 4.33 0.62
C THR A 54 -0.30 3.20 1.01
N ASP A 55 -1.36 2.99 0.24
CA ASP A 55 -2.37 1.96 0.52
C ASP A 55 -1.82 0.55 0.51
N ILE A 56 -0.90 0.24 -0.43
CA ILE A 56 -0.24 -1.06 -0.45
C ILE A 56 0.53 -1.29 0.83
N PHE A 57 1.30 -0.28 1.26
CA PHE A 57 2.12 -0.37 2.47
C PHE A 57 1.28 -0.41 3.74
N LYS A 58 0.17 0.32 3.77
CA LYS A 58 -0.77 0.24 4.90
C LYS A 58 -1.34 -1.16 5.03
N GLY A 59 -1.80 -1.74 3.93
CA GLY A 59 -2.34 -3.09 3.91
C GLY A 59 -1.30 -4.11 4.35
N LEU A 60 -0.07 -3.94 3.87
CA LEU A 60 1.04 -4.82 4.23
C LEU A 60 1.34 -4.72 5.73
N LEU A 61 1.39 -3.51 6.29
CA LEU A 61 1.61 -3.31 7.71
C LEU A 61 0.51 -3.93 8.55
N GLU A 62 -0.75 -3.75 8.17
CA GLU A 62 -1.87 -4.34 8.88
C GLU A 62 -1.78 -5.86 8.87
N LEU A 63 -1.45 -6.45 7.74
CA LEU A 63 -1.29 -7.89 7.62
C LEU A 63 -0.15 -8.40 8.50
N PHE A 64 0.98 -7.70 8.50
CA PHE A 64 2.12 -8.07 9.32
C PHE A 64 1.85 -7.91 10.80
N GLU A 65 1.19 -6.82 11.20
CA GLU A 65 0.81 -6.61 12.60
C GLU A 65 -0.15 -7.70 13.09
N GLU A 66 -1.08 -8.12 12.25
CA GLU A 66 -1.97 -9.23 12.56
C GLU A 66 -1.20 -10.54 12.73
N GLY A 67 -0.23 -10.78 11.84
CA GLY A 67 0.62 -11.95 11.95
C GLY A 67 1.40 -11.98 13.24
N VAL A 68 1.95 -10.85 13.66
CA VAL A 68 2.65 -10.71 14.95
C VAL A 68 1.71 -11.00 16.11
N ALA A 69 0.51 -10.43 16.07
CA ALA A 69 -0.48 -10.62 17.13
C ALA A 69 -0.89 -12.09 17.28
N ASN A 70 -0.86 -12.84 16.18
CA ASN A 70 -1.20 -14.25 16.16
C ASN A 70 0.02 -15.17 16.32
N ASN A 71 1.17 -14.60 16.64
CA ASN A 71 2.43 -15.34 16.85
C ASN A 71 2.85 -16.17 15.65
N LYS A 72 2.57 -15.67 14.42
CA LYS A 72 2.95 -16.35 13.19
C LYS A 72 4.33 -15.91 12.73
N PRO A 73 5.18 -16.80 12.22
CA PRO A 73 6.41 -16.39 11.54
C PRO A 73 6.06 -15.63 10.26
N VAL A 74 6.89 -14.67 9.87
CA VAL A 74 6.60 -13.84 8.70
C VAL A 74 6.45 -14.65 7.42
N LEU A 75 7.23 -15.72 7.23
CA LEU A 75 7.13 -16.55 6.04
C LEU A 75 5.84 -17.38 5.99
N LYS A 76 5.11 -17.49 7.07
CA LYS A 76 3.77 -18.07 7.05
C LYS A 76 2.76 -17.10 6.43
N ILE A 77 3.06 -15.80 6.49
CA ILE A 77 2.21 -14.76 5.87
C ILE A 77 2.53 -14.65 4.38
N THR A 78 3.82 -14.52 4.04
CA THR A 78 4.25 -14.25 2.66
C THR A 78 4.44 -15.50 1.82
N GLY A 79 4.68 -16.66 2.46
CA GLY A 79 5.19 -17.83 1.77
C GLY A 79 6.69 -17.68 1.54
N ASN A 80 7.33 -18.73 1.04
CA ASN A 80 8.76 -18.71 0.78
C ASN A 80 9.13 -17.89 -0.45
N ASP A 81 8.19 -17.73 -1.38
CA ASP A 81 8.38 -16.89 -2.56
C ASP A 81 7.80 -15.51 -2.29
N VAL A 82 8.59 -14.65 -1.66
CA VAL A 82 8.16 -13.31 -1.27
C VAL A 82 7.90 -12.44 -2.50
N ALA A 83 8.63 -12.65 -3.59
CA ALA A 83 8.39 -11.91 -4.83
C ALA A 83 6.99 -12.21 -5.39
N ALA A 84 6.57 -13.47 -5.37
CA ALA A 84 5.22 -13.84 -5.79
C ALA A 84 4.16 -13.19 -4.90
N PHE A 85 4.41 -13.14 -3.60
CA PHE A 85 3.53 -12.44 -2.66
C PHE A 85 3.40 -10.95 -3.03
N CYS A 86 4.51 -10.30 -3.37
CA CYS A 86 4.50 -8.89 -3.78
C CYS A 86 3.70 -8.68 -5.07
N ASP A 87 3.86 -9.59 -6.03
CA ASP A 87 3.13 -9.52 -7.29
C ASP A 87 1.62 -9.62 -7.07
N GLU A 88 1.20 -10.45 -6.12
CA GLU A 88 -0.21 -10.57 -5.74
C GLU A 88 -0.73 -9.28 -5.08
N LEU A 89 0.08 -8.65 -4.22
CA LEU A 89 -0.29 -7.38 -3.61
C LEU A 89 -0.56 -6.31 -4.67
N VAL A 90 0.34 -6.21 -5.64
CA VAL A 90 0.22 -5.22 -6.71
C VAL A 90 -0.99 -5.52 -7.59
N ARG A 91 -1.22 -6.79 -7.90
CA ARG A 91 -2.36 -7.22 -8.71
C ARG A 91 -3.68 -6.88 -8.04
N GLY A 92 -3.79 -7.12 -6.74
CA GLY A 92 -4.97 -6.79 -5.97
C GLY A 92 -5.29 -5.30 -6.02
N GLU A 93 -4.27 -4.46 -5.86
CA GLU A 93 -4.43 -3.01 -5.93
C GLU A 93 -4.89 -2.56 -7.31
N LYS A 94 -4.30 -3.11 -8.36
CA LYS A 94 -4.66 -2.78 -9.73
C LYS A 94 -6.10 -3.18 -10.04
N THR A 95 -6.51 -4.38 -9.61
CA THR A 95 -7.87 -4.87 -9.81
C THR A 95 -8.89 -3.97 -9.13
N TYR A 96 -8.60 -3.52 -7.91
CA TYR A 96 -9.46 -2.62 -7.17
C TYR A 96 -9.59 -1.27 -7.90
N ALA A 97 -8.49 -0.73 -8.42
CA ALA A 97 -8.50 0.51 -9.17
C ALA A 97 -9.36 0.39 -10.45
N GLU A 98 -9.26 -0.73 -11.14
CA GLU A 98 -10.08 -1.00 -12.33
C GLU A 98 -11.56 -1.04 -11.98
N HIS A 99 -11.90 -1.66 -10.86
CA HIS A 99 -13.29 -1.70 -10.37
C HIS A 99 -13.82 -0.28 -10.10
N LEU A 100 -13.03 0.56 -9.44
CA LEU A 100 -13.42 1.94 -9.14
C LEU A 100 -13.63 2.77 -10.41
N ARG A 101 -12.80 2.56 -11.42
CA ARG A 101 -12.95 3.24 -12.72
C ARG A 101 -14.28 2.90 -13.36
N GLY A 102 -14.62 1.63 -13.41
CA GLY A 102 -15.87 1.17 -13.99
C GLY A 102 -17.07 1.72 -13.22
N LYS A 103 -16.98 1.72 -11.89
CA LYS A 103 -18.04 2.27 -11.04
C LYS A 103 -18.26 3.75 -11.31
N LEU A 104 -17.18 4.53 -11.40
CA LEU A 104 -17.29 5.96 -11.69
C LEU A 104 -18.01 6.22 -13.01
N ASN A 105 -17.63 5.51 -14.06
CA ASN A 105 -18.25 5.69 -15.38
C ASN A 105 -19.73 5.33 -15.35
N ARG A 106 -20.11 4.25 -14.67
CA ARG A 106 -21.52 3.87 -14.53
C ARG A 106 -22.32 4.91 -13.76
N ASP A 107 -21.76 5.43 -12.67
CA ASP A 107 -22.44 6.42 -11.84
C ASP A 107 -22.66 7.72 -12.62
N ILE A 108 -21.68 8.14 -13.39
CA ILE A 108 -21.80 9.34 -14.24
C ILE A 108 -22.90 9.16 -15.28
N ALA A 109 -22.91 8.04 -15.99
CA ALA A 109 -23.92 7.76 -16.98
C ALA A 109 -25.32 7.78 -16.38
N LYS A 110 -25.47 7.19 -15.20
CA LYS A 110 -26.74 7.14 -14.47
C LYS A 110 -27.22 8.52 -14.08
N LYS A 111 -26.32 9.36 -13.54
CA LYS A 111 -26.66 10.71 -13.09
C LYS A 111 -26.97 11.66 -14.23
N LEU A 112 -26.38 11.43 -15.40
CA LEU A 112 -26.64 12.23 -16.59
C LEU A 112 -27.82 11.70 -17.39
N GLY A 113 -28.44 10.62 -16.99
CA GLY A 113 -29.61 10.04 -17.66
C GLY A 113 -29.28 9.37 -18.99
N LYS A 114 -28.07 8.86 -19.14
CA LYS A 114 -27.63 8.24 -20.38
C LYS A 114 -27.46 6.73 -20.29
#